data_254b075a01e9bbc1254f2ec87416b525
#
_entry.id   254b075a01e9bbc1254f2ec87416b525
#
_cell.length_a   1.000
_cell.length_b   1.000
_cell.length_c   1.000
_cell.angle_alpha   90.00
_cell.angle_beta   90.00
_cell.angle_gamma   90.00
#
_symmetry.space_group_name_H-M   'P 1'
#
loop_
_entity.id
_entity.type
_entity.pdbx_description
1 polymer ?
#
loop_
_entity_poly.entity_id
_entity_poly.type
_entity_poly.pdbx_seq_one_letter_code
_entity_poly.pdbx_strand_id
1 'polypeptide(L)'
;MRCTYCYEMNKSEREMDFPLVKSILDEALDDDARFDEYEIDFFGGEPFLKFDLIKETIAYVAKTYPQKQLVFMATTNGTLVHGEIKEWLQKHSDIFVCALSLDGTKRMQDINRCGSFDSIDVDFFAKTWPRQPMKMTVSAETLPYLSEGIIFMHENGYNFTSNLAFDIDWSNGENEAILERELMNLIRYYLDHPEIAPCQFLSIPIHMIASTHPDDSFRQCGAGEEMFSYDVDGKAYPCQFFMPVTLGEERAEQAKSLQFPEEIYRTDFPSPCCDCPAIRICHTCYGANYELTGDPLKKDEGWCKLQKITFKANAYFCWEKYKLDRLDCEKDEIPYCLKAIRTLLADF
;
A
#
# COMPACT_ATOMS: atom_id res chain seq x y z
N MET A 1 10.84 15.18 -6.56
CA MET A 1 10.41 14.40 -7.76
C MET A 1 8.92 14.67 -7.99
N ARG A 2 8.41 14.55 -9.23
CA ARG A 2 6.99 14.69 -9.57
C ARG A 2 6.53 13.42 -10.25
N CYS A 3 6.12 12.41 -9.45
CA CYS A 3 5.59 11.15 -9.98
C CYS A 3 4.23 11.39 -10.64
N THR A 4 3.92 10.66 -11.72
CA THR A 4 2.67 10.85 -12.50
C THR A 4 1.40 10.55 -11.72
N TYR A 5 1.50 9.68 -10.72
CA TYR A 5 0.40 9.24 -9.86
C TYR A 5 0.52 9.75 -8.41
N CYS A 6 1.27 10.82 -8.17
CA CYS A 6 1.50 11.29 -6.81
C CYS A 6 0.23 11.91 -6.21
N TYR A 7 -0.33 11.29 -5.19
CA TYR A 7 -1.50 11.81 -4.49
C TYR A 7 -1.23 13.11 -3.69
N GLU A 8 0.03 13.41 -3.40
CA GLU A 8 0.42 14.70 -2.79
C GLU A 8 0.40 15.83 -3.84
N MET A 9 -0.78 16.27 -4.22
CA MET A 9 -0.96 17.28 -5.27
C MET A 9 -0.74 18.71 -4.79
N ASN A 10 -0.92 18.99 -3.49
CA ASN A 10 -0.86 20.31 -2.89
C ASN A 10 0.46 20.53 -2.12
N LYS A 11 1.59 20.13 -2.73
CA LYS A 11 2.92 20.27 -2.11
C LYS A 11 3.27 21.72 -1.87
N SER A 12 3.85 22.00 -0.70
CA SER A 12 4.41 23.29 -0.31
C SER A 12 5.90 23.16 0.03
N GLU A 13 6.60 24.30 0.19
CA GLU A 13 7.99 24.32 0.67
C GLU A 13 8.07 24.35 2.20
N ARG A 14 6.93 24.18 2.89
CA ARG A 14 6.88 24.17 4.35
C ARG A 14 7.45 22.87 4.89
N GLU A 15 8.10 22.93 6.02
CA GLU A 15 8.84 21.85 6.62
C GLU A 15 8.60 21.84 8.14
N MET A 16 8.61 20.65 8.73
CA MET A 16 8.64 20.50 10.19
C MET A 16 10.03 20.86 10.72
N ASP A 17 10.07 21.49 11.90
CA ASP A 17 11.27 21.65 12.69
C ASP A 17 11.33 20.66 13.85
N PHE A 18 12.50 20.51 14.45
CA PHE A 18 12.67 19.53 15.55
C PHE A 18 11.80 19.85 16.79
N PRO A 19 11.62 21.11 17.25
CA PRO A 19 10.71 21.41 18.35
C PRO A 19 9.28 20.91 18.12
N LEU A 20 8.76 21.02 16.91
CA LEU A 20 7.45 20.53 16.56
C LEU A 20 7.40 19.00 16.56
N VAL A 21 8.37 18.33 15.91
CA VAL A 21 8.50 16.86 15.92
C VAL A 21 8.58 16.34 17.34
N LYS A 22 9.40 16.98 18.19
CA LYS A 22 9.52 16.64 19.61
C LYS A 22 8.17 16.73 20.32
N SER A 23 7.41 17.80 20.13
CA SER A 23 6.09 17.97 20.78
C SER A 23 5.11 16.88 20.37
N ILE A 24 5.07 16.51 19.08
CA ILE A 24 4.22 15.43 18.55
C ILE A 24 4.60 14.08 19.21
N LEU A 25 5.90 13.78 19.25
CA LEU A 25 6.38 12.52 19.82
C LEU A 25 6.17 12.42 21.31
N ASP A 26 6.36 13.52 22.05
CA ASP A 26 6.07 13.54 23.49
C ASP A 26 4.58 13.26 23.74
N GLU A 27 3.67 13.86 22.97
CA GLU A 27 2.24 13.60 23.08
C GLU A 27 1.89 12.15 22.71
N ALA A 28 2.43 11.63 21.60
CA ALA A 28 2.11 10.30 21.10
C ALA A 28 2.71 9.16 21.93
N LEU A 29 3.88 9.37 22.55
CA LEU A 29 4.62 8.33 23.28
C LEU A 29 4.41 8.39 24.82
N ASP A 30 3.86 9.48 25.36
CA ASP A 30 3.54 9.59 26.78
C ASP A 30 2.31 8.77 27.21
N ASP A 31 1.46 8.38 26.24
CA ASP A 31 0.32 7.47 26.53
C ASP A 31 0.82 6.02 26.66
N ASP A 32 1.15 5.64 27.91
CA ASP A 32 1.76 4.33 28.22
C ASP A 32 0.80 3.14 28.07
N ALA A 33 -0.50 3.38 27.90
CA ALA A 33 -1.51 2.33 28.04
C ALA A 33 -2.07 1.82 26.71
N ARG A 34 -1.81 2.51 25.58
CA ARG A 34 -2.53 2.24 24.34
C ARG A 34 -1.89 1.16 23.48
N PHE A 35 -0.56 1.20 23.31
CA PHE A 35 0.16 0.29 22.42
C PHE A 35 1.47 -0.19 23.05
N ASP A 36 1.85 -1.44 22.76
CA ASP A 36 3.12 -2.05 23.20
C ASP A 36 4.28 -1.69 22.25
N GLU A 37 3.98 -1.49 20.95
CA GLU A 37 4.95 -1.19 19.90
C GLU A 37 4.51 0.04 19.09
N TYR A 38 5.48 0.83 18.65
CA TYR A 38 5.24 2.01 17.82
C TYR A 38 6.12 1.98 16.57
N GLU A 39 5.56 2.36 15.44
CA GLU A 39 6.28 2.66 14.21
C GLU A 39 6.28 4.17 13.97
N ILE A 40 7.45 4.77 13.82
CA ILE A 40 7.62 6.16 13.46
C ILE A 40 8.03 6.20 11.98
N ASP A 41 7.07 6.49 11.09
CA ASP A 41 7.29 6.57 9.65
C ASP A 41 7.57 8.02 9.23
N PHE A 42 8.79 8.27 8.78
CA PHE A 42 9.18 9.53 8.18
C PHE A 42 8.65 9.60 6.75
N PHE A 43 7.65 10.42 6.59
CA PHE A 43 6.88 10.54 5.36
C PHE A 43 7.01 11.94 4.75
N GLY A 44 6.43 12.12 3.56
CA GLY A 44 6.44 13.37 2.81
C GLY A 44 6.85 13.15 1.37
N GLY A 45 7.14 14.23 0.63
CA GLY A 45 7.56 14.10 -0.78
C GLY A 45 8.81 13.26 -0.97
N GLU A 46 9.83 13.49 -0.13
CA GLU A 46 11.04 12.67 0.01
C GLU A 46 11.63 12.91 1.41
N PRO A 47 11.58 11.94 2.31
CA PRO A 47 12.01 12.13 3.71
C PRO A 47 13.50 12.47 3.85
N PHE A 48 14.36 11.93 2.99
CA PHE A 48 15.82 12.18 3.09
C PHE A 48 16.27 13.59 2.68
N LEU A 49 15.37 14.44 2.20
CA LEU A 49 15.63 15.88 2.12
C LEU A 49 15.87 16.50 3.51
N LYS A 50 15.35 15.87 4.57
CA LYS A 50 15.49 16.28 5.97
C LYS A 50 16.24 15.25 6.81
N PHE A 51 17.31 14.72 6.26
CA PHE A 51 18.08 13.65 6.88
C PHE A 51 18.61 14.02 8.28
N ASP A 52 19.05 15.26 8.51
CA ASP A 52 19.50 15.69 9.83
C ASP A 52 18.38 15.69 10.86
N LEU A 53 17.16 16.08 10.48
CA LEU A 53 15.97 16.02 11.35
C LEU A 53 15.65 14.56 11.71
N ILE A 54 15.76 13.62 10.76
CA ILE A 54 15.58 12.18 11.03
C ILE A 54 16.59 11.71 12.07
N LYS A 55 17.88 12.02 11.90
CA LYS A 55 18.93 11.64 12.86
C LYS A 55 18.70 12.23 14.26
N GLU A 56 18.32 13.51 14.33
CA GLU A 56 18.03 14.21 15.59
C GLU A 56 16.81 13.60 16.29
N THR A 57 15.76 13.27 15.54
CA THR A 57 14.55 12.62 16.06
C THR A 57 14.87 11.26 16.67
N ILE A 58 15.61 10.41 15.95
CA ILE A 58 15.99 9.08 16.43
C ILE A 58 16.82 9.19 17.71
N ALA A 59 17.81 10.08 17.72
CA ALA A 59 18.66 10.29 18.90
C ALA A 59 17.85 10.78 20.11
N TYR A 60 16.87 11.65 19.90
CA TYR A 60 15.96 12.13 20.95
C TYR A 60 15.12 11.00 21.51
N VAL A 61 14.45 10.25 20.65
CA VAL A 61 13.55 9.15 21.05
C VAL A 61 14.32 8.06 21.80
N ALA A 62 15.45 7.62 21.27
CA ALA A 62 16.29 6.61 21.91
C ALA A 62 16.78 7.03 23.33
N LYS A 63 16.99 8.32 23.54
CA LYS A 63 17.41 8.86 24.84
C LYS A 63 16.24 9.03 25.82
N THR A 64 15.08 9.48 25.32
CA THR A 64 13.94 9.90 26.17
C THR A 64 13.01 8.74 26.47
N TYR A 65 12.83 7.80 25.52
CA TYR A 65 11.91 6.68 25.60
C TYR A 65 12.59 5.32 25.44
N PRO A 66 13.69 5.02 26.17
CA PRO A 66 14.48 3.79 25.98
C PRO A 66 13.71 2.51 26.31
N GLN A 67 12.57 2.62 27.00
CA GLN A 67 11.71 1.49 27.40
C GLN A 67 10.66 1.14 26.33
N LYS A 68 10.40 2.04 25.36
CA LYS A 68 9.41 1.79 24.30
C LYS A 68 10.01 0.91 23.22
N GLN A 69 9.21 -0.01 22.70
CA GLN A 69 9.57 -0.76 21.49
C GLN A 69 9.24 0.10 20.27
N LEU A 70 10.27 0.54 19.57
CA LEU A 70 10.16 1.51 18.48
C LEU A 70 10.89 1.02 17.24
N VAL A 71 10.22 1.13 16.10
CA VAL A 71 10.79 0.95 14.78
C VAL A 71 10.69 2.28 14.03
N PHE A 72 11.79 2.69 13.40
CA PHE A 72 11.81 3.85 12.53
C PHE A 72 11.72 3.40 11.07
N MET A 73 10.87 4.05 10.31
CA MET A 73 10.65 3.69 8.92
C MET A 73 10.69 4.93 8.01
N ALA A 74 11.06 4.74 6.76
CA ALA A 74 10.87 5.71 5.70
C ALA A 74 10.54 5.03 4.38
N THR A 75 9.59 5.60 3.64
CA THR A 75 9.38 5.26 2.23
C THR A 75 10.11 6.29 1.38
N THR A 76 11.09 5.84 0.59
CA THR A 76 11.94 6.72 -0.22
C THR A 76 11.88 6.41 -1.71
N ASN A 77 12.10 7.41 -2.53
CA ASN A 77 12.34 7.24 -3.96
C ASN A 77 13.76 6.74 -4.29
N GLY A 78 14.64 6.64 -3.29
CA GLY A 78 15.99 6.10 -3.39
C GLY A 78 17.04 7.03 -4.00
N THR A 79 16.66 8.15 -4.63
CA THR A 79 17.61 8.99 -5.39
C THR A 79 18.60 9.77 -4.54
N LEU A 80 18.33 9.92 -3.24
CA LEU A 80 19.24 10.57 -2.28
C LEU A 80 20.05 9.58 -1.44
N VAL A 81 19.82 8.28 -1.60
CA VAL A 81 20.47 7.26 -0.76
C VAL A 81 21.85 6.90 -1.31
N HIS A 82 22.77 7.85 -1.15
CA HIS A 82 24.18 7.77 -1.53
C HIS A 82 25.06 8.36 -0.41
N GLY A 83 26.37 8.14 -0.47
CA GLY A 83 27.34 8.71 0.47
C GLY A 83 26.94 8.56 1.93
N GLU A 84 26.90 9.67 2.67
CA GLU A 84 26.61 9.71 4.12
C GLU A 84 25.27 9.05 4.46
N ILE A 85 24.21 9.30 3.69
CA ILE A 85 22.88 8.72 3.95
C ILE A 85 22.96 7.19 3.86
N LYS A 86 23.55 6.68 2.79
CA LYS A 86 23.71 5.24 2.58
C LYS A 86 24.53 4.58 3.69
N GLU A 87 25.65 5.18 4.08
CA GLU A 87 26.52 4.67 5.14
C GLU A 87 25.81 4.66 6.49
N TRP A 88 25.06 5.73 6.78
CA TRP A 88 24.28 5.82 8.02
C TRP A 88 23.18 4.76 8.08
N LEU A 89 22.41 4.61 6.99
CA LEU A 89 21.34 3.61 6.89
C LEU A 89 21.87 2.20 7.05
N GLN A 90 23.02 1.89 6.44
CA GLN A 90 23.66 0.59 6.58
C GLN A 90 24.06 0.30 8.03
N LYS A 91 24.55 1.33 8.74
CA LYS A 91 24.96 1.21 10.14
C LYS A 91 23.79 1.06 11.11
N HIS A 92 22.62 1.60 10.76
CA HIS A 92 21.44 1.63 11.64
C HIS A 92 20.29 0.75 11.10
N SER A 93 20.58 -0.21 10.24
CA SER A 93 19.59 -1.07 9.59
C SER A 93 18.83 -2.01 10.54
N ASP A 94 19.29 -2.13 11.78
CA ASP A 94 18.65 -2.86 12.87
C ASP A 94 17.49 -2.10 13.54
N ILE A 95 17.51 -0.76 13.48
CA ILE A 95 16.48 0.10 14.07
C ILE A 95 15.73 0.95 13.04
N PHE A 96 16.26 1.08 11.82
CA PHE A 96 15.69 1.89 10.74
C PHE A 96 15.43 1.04 9.49
N VAL A 97 14.22 1.06 9.00
CA VAL A 97 13.80 0.31 7.82
C VAL A 97 13.48 1.26 6.67
N CYS A 98 14.01 1.00 5.48
CA CYS A 98 13.66 1.75 4.27
C CYS A 98 12.85 0.90 3.30
N ALA A 99 11.66 1.37 2.96
CA ALA A 99 10.90 0.86 1.83
C ALA A 99 11.25 1.65 0.56
N LEU A 100 11.88 0.99 -0.41
CA LEU A 100 12.16 1.60 -1.71
C LEU A 100 10.91 1.64 -2.57
N SER A 101 10.66 2.77 -3.21
CA SER A 101 9.65 2.89 -4.27
C SER A 101 10.29 2.52 -5.61
N LEU A 102 9.98 1.31 -6.12
CA LEU A 102 10.46 0.79 -7.39
C LEU A 102 9.29 0.24 -8.20
N ASP A 103 8.99 0.85 -9.34
CA ASP A 103 7.79 0.55 -10.13
C ASP A 103 8.03 -0.53 -11.23
N GLY A 104 8.93 -1.48 -11.00
CA GLY A 104 9.24 -2.56 -11.93
C GLY A 104 10.42 -2.24 -12.85
N THR A 105 10.26 -2.41 -14.17
CA THR A 105 11.35 -2.19 -15.13
C THR A 105 11.80 -0.73 -15.18
N LYS A 106 13.02 -0.50 -15.69
CA LYS A 106 13.52 0.86 -15.96
C LYS A 106 12.50 1.71 -16.73
N ARG A 107 11.85 1.12 -17.73
CA ARG A 107 10.83 1.82 -18.51
C ARG A 107 9.67 2.30 -17.65
N MET A 108 9.13 1.44 -16.79
CA MET A 108 8.00 1.79 -15.92
C MET A 108 8.42 2.82 -14.87
N GLN A 109 9.57 2.63 -14.24
CA GLN A 109 10.12 3.58 -13.28
C GLN A 109 10.31 4.97 -13.90
N ASP A 110 10.90 5.04 -15.10
CA ASP A 110 11.19 6.29 -15.77
C ASP A 110 9.91 7.03 -16.22
N ILE A 111 8.89 6.31 -16.68
CA ILE A 111 7.55 6.86 -16.96
C ILE A 111 6.93 7.44 -15.70
N ASN A 112 6.84 6.64 -14.64
CA ASN A 112 6.13 7.01 -13.42
C ASN A 112 6.89 8.04 -12.57
N ARG A 113 8.24 7.96 -12.55
CA ARG A 113 9.10 8.65 -11.57
C ARG A 113 10.23 9.45 -12.20
N CYS A 114 9.91 10.15 -13.30
CA CYS A 114 10.77 11.19 -13.90
C CYS A 114 12.17 10.71 -14.29
N GLY A 115 12.33 9.51 -14.86
CA GLY A 115 13.63 9.02 -15.30
C GLY A 115 14.60 8.66 -14.18
N SER A 116 14.09 8.23 -13.02
CA SER A 116 14.90 8.06 -11.81
C SER A 116 15.66 6.74 -11.70
N PHE A 117 15.38 5.75 -12.56
CA PHE A 117 15.90 4.38 -12.37
C PHE A 117 17.43 4.32 -12.18
N ASP A 118 18.17 4.97 -13.05
CA ASP A 118 19.65 4.93 -13.04
C ASP A 118 20.28 5.68 -11.84
N SER A 119 19.46 6.44 -11.08
CA SER A 119 19.88 7.17 -9.89
C SER A 119 19.68 6.38 -8.60
N ILE A 120 19.18 5.13 -8.68
CA ILE A 120 18.81 4.32 -7.52
C ILE A 120 19.77 3.13 -7.40
N ASP A 121 20.34 2.93 -6.23
CA ASP A 121 21.09 1.71 -5.90
C ASP A 121 20.13 0.65 -5.35
N VAL A 122 19.38 -0.01 -6.24
CA VAL A 122 18.36 -1.01 -5.89
C VAL A 122 18.95 -2.15 -5.07
N ASP A 123 20.15 -2.60 -5.43
CA ASP A 123 20.88 -3.68 -4.76
C ASP A 123 21.16 -3.37 -3.29
N PHE A 124 21.41 -2.10 -2.96
CA PHE A 124 21.60 -1.70 -1.57
C PHE A 124 20.37 -2.01 -0.72
N PHE A 125 19.19 -1.64 -1.19
CA PHE A 125 17.93 -1.88 -0.48
C PHE A 125 17.64 -3.37 -0.36
N ALA A 126 17.76 -4.13 -1.45
CA ALA A 126 17.52 -5.56 -1.46
C ALA A 126 18.43 -6.33 -0.49
N LYS A 127 19.69 -5.90 -0.35
CA LYS A 127 20.68 -6.55 0.54
C LYS A 127 20.56 -6.10 1.99
N THR A 128 20.23 -4.83 2.23
CA THR A 128 20.14 -4.27 3.58
C THR A 128 18.87 -4.71 4.28
N TRP A 129 17.72 -4.70 3.57
CA TRP A 129 16.42 -5.09 4.11
C TRP A 129 15.72 -6.15 3.24
N PRO A 130 16.24 -7.39 3.21
CA PRO A 130 15.72 -8.43 2.31
C PRO A 130 14.28 -8.85 2.59
N ARG A 131 13.76 -8.58 3.80
CA ARG A 131 12.37 -8.84 4.18
C ARG A 131 11.45 -7.64 3.94
N GLN A 132 11.99 -6.43 3.76
CA GLN A 132 11.19 -5.25 3.47
C GLN A 132 10.81 -5.23 2.00
N PRO A 133 9.52 -5.31 1.66
CA PRO A 133 9.12 -5.26 0.26
C PRO A 133 9.33 -3.87 -0.34
N MET A 134 9.85 -3.84 -1.55
CA MET A 134 9.85 -2.67 -2.40
C MET A 134 8.40 -2.36 -2.82
N LYS A 135 8.04 -1.09 -2.88
CA LYS A 135 6.69 -0.65 -3.23
C LYS A 135 6.60 -0.36 -4.72
N MET A 136 5.91 -1.23 -5.47
CA MET A 136 5.64 -1.07 -6.90
C MET A 136 4.24 -0.51 -7.10
N THR A 137 4.14 0.66 -7.73
CA THR A 137 2.86 1.28 -8.09
C THR A 137 2.70 1.30 -9.60
N VAL A 138 1.53 0.84 -10.06
CA VAL A 138 1.17 0.77 -11.47
C VAL A 138 0.18 1.89 -11.79
N SER A 139 0.57 2.84 -12.65
CA SER A 139 -0.29 3.90 -13.18
C SER A 139 -1.02 3.42 -14.45
N ALA A 140 -1.95 4.23 -14.96
CA ALA A 140 -2.63 3.94 -16.21
C ALA A 140 -1.63 3.84 -17.40
N GLU A 141 -0.58 4.67 -17.40
CA GLU A 141 0.45 4.67 -18.43
C GLU A 141 1.35 3.42 -18.37
N THR A 142 1.54 2.86 -17.18
CA THR A 142 2.39 1.67 -16.99
C THR A 142 1.60 0.36 -16.89
N LEU A 143 0.27 0.42 -16.81
CA LEU A 143 -0.59 -0.74 -16.81
C LEU A 143 -0.34 -1.72 -17.98
N PRO A 144 -0.07 -1.24 -19.23
CA PRO A 144 0.25 -2.14 -20.36
C PRO A 144 1.53 -2.97 -20.19
N TYR A 145 2.33 -2.69 -19.17
CA TYR A 145 3.61 -3.35 -18.87
C TYR A 145 3.58 -4.07 -17.51
N LEU A 146 2.40 -4.23 -16.90
CA LEU A 146 2.25 -4.83 -15.57
C LEU A 146 2.94 -6.20 -15.47
N SER A 147 2.68 -7.11 -16.42
CA SER A 147 3.27 -8.45 -16.39
C SER A 147 4.79 -8.41 -16.58
N GLU A 148 5.30 -7.57 -17.48
CA GLU A 148 6.74 -7.35 -17.66
C GLU A 148 7.41 -6.85 -16.38
N GLY A 149 6.78 -5.88 -15.70
CA GLY A 149 7.29 -5.31 -14.44
C GLY A 149 7.33 -6.34 -13.30
N ILE A 150 6.27 -7.10 -13.12
CA ILE A 150 6.19 -8.16 -12.10
C ILE A 150 7.24 -9.26 -12.36
N ILE A 151 7.36 -9.71 -13.59
CA ILE A 151 8.37 -10.72 -13.98
C ILE A 151 9.78 -10.20 -13.73
N PHE A 152 10.05 -8.94 -14.10
CA PHE A 152 11.35 -8.30 -13.82
C PHE A 152 11.68 -8.31 -12.31
N MET A 153 10.71 -8.01 -11.44
CA MET A 153 10.93 -8.02 -9.99
C MET A 153 11.29 -9.43 -9.50
N HIS A 154 10.59 -10.45 -9.99
CA HIS A 154 10.88 -11.86 -9.67
C HIS A 154 12.24 -12.33 -10.18
N GLU A 155 12.58 -12.04 -11.44
CA GLU A 155 13.85 -12.45 -12.05
C GLU A 155 15.08 -11.84 -11.36
N ASN A 156 14.92 -10.66 -10.75
CA ASN A 156 15.96 -10.03 -9.95
C ASN A 156 15.95 -10.47 -8.48
N GLY A 157 15.01 -11.32 -8.07
CA GLY A 157 14.91 -11.81 -6.69
C GLY A 157 14.50 -10.71 -5.69
N TYR A 158 13.84 -9.66 -6.15
CA TYR A 158 13.39 -8.58 -5.26
C TYR A 158 12.12 -8.99 -4.50
N ASN A 159 12.10 -8.70 -3.20
CA ASN A 159 10.86 -8.74 -2.43
C ASN A 159 10.06 -7.46 -2.72
N PHE A 160 8.79 -7.58 -3.09
CA PHE A 160 7.98 -6.42 -3.47
C PHE A 160 6.50 -6.62 -3.17
N THR A 161 5.81 -5.49 -3.01
CA THR A 161 4.36 -5.39 -3.07
C THR A 161 3.96 -4.61 -4.33
N SER A 162 2.80 -4.93 -4.89
CA SER A 162 2.32 -4.28 -6.12
C SER A 162 0.85 -3.90 -6.01
N ASN A 163 0.53 -2.67 -6.39
CA ASN A 163 -0.85 -2.18 -6.44
C ASN A 163 -1.04 -1.18 -7.58
N LEU A 164 -2.28 -1.03 -8.01
CA LEU A 164 -2.67 0.06 -8.89
C LEU A 164 -2.58 1.38 -8.12
N ALA A 165 -2.24 2.45 -8.81
CA ALA A 165 -2.22 3.79 -8.21
C ALA A 165 -3.61 4.16 -7.68
N PHE A 166 -3.66 4.72 -6.47
CA PHE A 166 -4.84 5.38 -5.94
C PHE A 166 -4.95 6.78 -6.57
N ASP A 167 -6.10 7.43 -6.46
CA ASP A 167 -6.36 8.82 -6.86
C ASP A 167 -6.20 9.13 -8.35
N ILE A 168 -6.22 8.13 -9.20
CA ILE A 168 -6.28 8.32 -10.64
C ILE A 168 -7.60 7.83 -11.20
N ASP A 169 -8.04 8.46 -12.27
CA ASP A 169 -9.26 8.07 -12.97
C ASP A 169 -9.03 6.77 -13.77
N TRP A 170 -9.59 5.68 -13.28
CA TRP A 170 -9.58 4.37 -13.95
C TRP A 170 -10.78 4.13 -14.86
N SER A 171 -11.65 5.13 -15.08
CA SER A 171 -12.89 4.99 -15.85
C SER A 171 -12.70 4.78 -17.36
N ASN A 172 -11.48 4.96 -17.88
CA ASN A 172 -11.19 4.64 -19.27
C ASN A 172 -11.35 3.13 -19.51
N GLY A 173 -12.35 2.73 -20.33
CA GLY A 173 -12.68 1.34 -20.61
C GLY A 173 -11.56 0.51 -21.25
N GLU A 174 -10.53 1.14 -21.81
CA GLU A 174 -9.33 0.43 -22.29
C GLU A 174 -8.54 -0.19 -21.13
N ASN A 175 -8.54 0.43 -19.94
CA ASN A 175 -7.83 -0.08 -18.78
C ASN A 175 -8.34 -1.45 -18.32
N GLU A 176 -9.63 -1.71 -18.45
CA GLU A 176 -10.24 -3.00 -18.11
C GLU A 176 -9.66 -4.13 -18.98
N ALA A 177 -9.66 -3.94 -20.31
CA ALA A 177 -9.13 -4.94 -21.26
C ALA A 177 -7.61 -5.12 -21.12
N ILE A 178 -6.89 -4.04 -20.84
CA ILE A 178 -5.44 -4.10 -20.60
C ILE A 178 -5.14 -4.90 -19.33
N LEU A 179 -5.82 -4.59 -18.20
CA LEU A 179 -5.62 -5.29 -16.94
C LEU A 179 -5.93 -6.79 -17.08
N GLU A 180 -7.04 -7.15 -17.74
CA GLU A 180 -7.39 -8.55 -17.99
C GLU A 180 -6.29 -9.28 -18.77
N ARG A 181 -5.78 -8.69 -19.84
CA ARG A 181 -4.68 -9.24 -20.63
C ARG A 181 -3.42 -9.44 -19.79
N GLU A 182 -3.02 -8.44 -19.04
CA GLU A 182 -1.81 -8.48 -18.23
C GLU A 182 -1.91 -9.51 -17.10
N LEU A 183 -3.06 -9.62 -16.45
CA LEU A 183 -3.30 -10.67 -15.45
C LEU A 183 -3.28 -12.07 -16.07
N MET A 184 -3.82 -12.24 -17.29
CA MET A 184 -3.74 -13.51 -18.00
C MET A 184 -2.30 -13.88 -18.39
N ASN A 185 -1.44 -12.90 -18.71
CA ASN A 185 -0.01 -13.14 -18.93
C ASN A 185 0.67 -13.61 -17.65
N LEU A 186 0.39 -12.97 -16.50
CA LEU A 186 0.91 -13.37 -15.20
C LEU A 186 0.42 -14.77 -14.78
N ILE A 187 -0.85 -15.10 -15.02
CA ILE A 187 -1.38 -16.43 -14.75
C ILE A 187 -0.60 -17.50 -15.51
N ARG A 188 -0.35 -17.30 -16.81
CA ARG A 188 0.48 -18.24 -17.60
C ARG A 188 1.88 -18.36 -17.02
N TYR A 189 2.52 -17.23 -16.70
CA TYR A 189 3.86 -17.21 -16.08
C TYR A 189 3.89 -18.05 -14.79
N TYR A 190 2.95 -17.85 -13.86
CA TYR A 190 2.93 -18.60 -12.59
C TYR A 190 2.51 -20.07 -12.73
N LEU A 191 1.75 -20.44 -13.76
CA LEU A 191 1.46 -21.83 -14.05
C LEU A 191 2.69 -22.56 -14.60
N ASP A 192 3.52 -21.86 -15.38
CA ASP A 192 4.78 -22.37 -15.93
C ASP A 192 5.91 -22.37 -14.87
N HIS A 193 5.83 -21.49 -13.86
CA HIS A 193 6.81 -21.31 -12.77
C HIS A 193 6.16 -21.53 -11.39
N PRO A 194 5.75 -22.76 -11.05
CA PRO A 194 5.03 -23.03 -9.80
C PRO A 194 5.86 -22.83 -8.52
N GLU A 195 7.17 -22.71 -8.63
CA GLU A 195 8.10 -22.39 -7.55
C GLU A 195 8.09 -20.91 -7.13
N ILE A 196 7.53 -20.03 -7.98
CA ILE A 196 7.44 -18.59 -7.73
C ILE A 196 6.11 -18.27 -7.06
N ALA A 197 6.15 -17.64 -5.89
CA ALA A 197 4.97 -17.17 -5.20
C ALA A 197 4.28 -16.03 -6.01
N PRO A 198 2.95 -16.11 -6.22
CA PRO A 198 2.24 -15.09 -6.98
C PRO A 198 2.27 -13.71 -6.32
N CYS A 199 2.30 -12.65 -7.14
CA CYS A 199 2.18 -11.27 -6.67
C CYS A 199 0.79 -10.98 -6.08
N GLN A 200 0.64 -9.85 -5.39
CA GLN A 200 -0.60 -9.46 -4.70
C GLN A 200 -1.84 -9.47 -5.61
N PHE A 201 -1.70 -9.18 -6.91
CA PHE A 201 -2.84 -9.24 -7.83
C PHE A 201 -3.39 -10.67 -8.01
N LEU A 202 -2.61 -11.72 -7.76
CA LEU A 202 -2.99 -13.12 -7.97
C LEU A 202 -2.82 -14.01 -6.72
N SER A 203 -2.69 -13.39 -5.55
CA SER A 203 -2.61 -14.09 -4.25
C SER A 203 -3.76 -13.71 -3.29
N ILE A 204 -4.89 -13.28 -3.81
CA ILE A 204 -6.05 -12.90 -3.01
C ILE A 204 -6.68 -14.14 -2.38
N PRO A 205 -6.93 -14.16 -1.05
CA PRO A 205 -7.49 -15.33 -0.35
C PRO A 205 -8.99 -15.47 -0.61
N ILE A 206 -9.35 -15.90 -1.83
CA ILE A 206 -10.76 -15.95 -2.29
C ILE A 206 -11.65 -16.84 -1.45
N HIS A 207 -11.10 -17.87 -0.74
CA HIS A 207 -11.86 -18.73 0.17
C HIS A 207 -12.62 -17.95 1.24
N MET A 208 -12.10 -16.79 1.65
CA MET A 208 -12.73 -15.93 2.66
C MET A 208 -14.12 -15.45 2.26
N ILE A 209 -14.47 -15.40 0.98
CA ILE A 209 -15.82 -15.07 0.52
C ILE A 209 -16.86 -16.06 1.07
N ALA A 210 -16.48 -17.33 1.16
CA ALA A 210 -17.38 -18.41 1.53
C ALA A 210 -17.30 -18.76 3.03
N SER A 211 -16.27 -18.30 3.74
CA SER A 211 -16.00 -18.58 5.15
C SER A 211 -16.36 -17.43 6.11
N THR A 212 -16.90 -16.34 5.60
CA THR A 212 -17.24 -15.14 6.40
C THR A 212 -18.33 -15.42 7.42
N HIS A 213 -18.11 -15.03 8.67
CA HIS A 213 -19.13 -15.00 9.70
C HIS A 213 -19.84 -13.62 9.72
N PRO A 214 -21.12 -13.53 10.13
CA PRO A 214 -21.87 -12.28 10.15
C PRO A 214 -21.25 -11.18 11.00
N ASP A 215 -20.57 -11.57 12.07
CA ASP A 215 -20.00 -10.66 13.07
C ASP A 215 -18.53 -10.31 12.80
N ASP A 216 -17.96 -10.73 11.67
CA ASP A 216 -16.59 -10.40 11.30
C ASP A 216 -16.46 -8.90 10.97
N SER A 217 -15.48 -8.24 11.55
CA SER A 217 -15.10 -6.88 11.16
C SER A 217 -14.48 -6.87 9.75
N PHE A 218 -14.85 -5.86 8.98
CA PHE A 218 -14.34 -5.56 7.63
C PHE A 218 -13.33 -4.41 7.64
N ARG A 219 -12.89 -3.98 8.82
CA ARG A 219 -11.85 -2.95 8.91
C ARG A 219 -10.56 -3.45 8.26
N GLN A 220 -9.95 -2.63 7.42
CA GLN A 220 -8.83 -3.06 6.57
C GLN A 220 -7.54 -2.29 6.81
N CYS A 221 -7.58 -1.19 7.55
CA CYS A 221 -6.37 -0.45 7.94
C CYS A 221 -6.58 0.32 9.25
N GLY A 222 -5.47 0.73 9.88
CA GLY A 222 -5.45 1.42 11.16
C GLY A 222 -5.82 2.91 11.12
N ALA A 223 -6.24 3.47 9.96
CA ALA A 223 -6.52 4.90 9.82
C ALA A 223 -7.47 5.43 10.90
N GLY A 224 -7.03 6.44 11.65
CA GLY A 224 -7.81 7.10 12.70
C GLY A 224 -7.97 6.32 14.02
N GLU A 225 -7.37 5.12 14.15
CA GLU A 225 -7.35 4.31 15.37
C GLU A 225 -5.95 3.90 15.77
N GLU A 226 -5.23 3.21 14.91
CA GLU A 226 -3.87 2.71 15.14
C GLU A 226 -2.83 3.50 14.32
N MET A 227 -3.29 4.30 13.36
CA MET A 227 -2.46 5.11 12.47
C MET A 227 -2.93 6.56 12.52
N PHE A 228 -1.96 7.47 12.71
CA PHE A 228 -2.16 8.91 12.60
C PHE A 228 -1.01 9.53 11.80
N SER A 229 -1.30 10.58 11.04
CA SER A 229 -0.30 11.37 10.34
C SER A 229 -0.38 12.83 10.77
N TYR A 230 0.77 13.46 10.92
CA TYR A 230 0.87 14.85 11.34
C TYR A 230 1.38 15.71 10.18
N ASP A 231 0.71 16.82 9.92
CA ASP A 231 1.16 17.77 8.90
C ASP A 231 2.28 18.70 9.43
N VAL A 232 2.76 19.57 8.55
CA VAL A 232 3.85 20.53 8.86
C VAL A 232 3.46 21.59 9.91
N ASP A 233 2.21 21.66 10.33
CA ASP A 233 1.72 22.49 11.45
C ASP A 233 1.51 21.67 12.73
N GLY A 234 1.81 20.38 12.71
CA GLY A 234 1.58 19.48 13.83
C GLY A 234 0.13 19.05 14.03
N LYS A 235 -0.73 19.26 13.04
CA LYS A 235 -2.12 18.82 13.10
C LYS A 235 -2.21 17.34 12.75
N ALA A 236 -2.94 16.58 13.58
CA ALA A 236 -3.17 15.16 13.38
C ALA A 236 -4.30 14.89 12.38
N TYR A 237 -4.12 13.85 11.57
CA TYR A 237 -5.08 13.32 10.59
C TYR A 237 -5.14 11.80 10.69
N PRO A 238 -6.24 11.15 10.27
CA PRO A 238 -6.37 9.69 10.32
C PRO A 238 -5.27 8.92 9.57
N CYS A 239 -4.77 9.46 8.45
CA CYS A 239 -3.57 9.02 7.73
C CYS A 239 -3.14 10.10 6.73
N GLN A 240 -2.04 9.88 6.01
CA GLN A 240 -1.49 10.83 5.05
C GLN A 240 -2.45 11.21 3.91
N PHE A 241 -3.39 10.34 3.53
CA PHE A 241 -4.39 10.65 2.51
C PHE A 241 -5.42 11.71 2.94
N PHE A 242 -5.58 11.94 4.24
CA PHE A 242 -6.49 12.95 4.78
C PHE A 242 -5.83 14.30 5.04
N MET A 243 -4.53 14.42 4.80
CA MET A 243 -3.75 15.64 5.02
C MET A 243 -4.02 16.70 3.93
N PRO A 244 -3.78 18.00 4.22
CA PRO A 244 -3.90 19.07 3.24
C PRO A 244 -3.05 18.87 1.98
N VAL A 245 -1.91 18.21 2.09
CA VAL A 245 -1.03 17.90 0.95
C VAL A 245 -1.72 17.03 -0.11
N THR A 246 -2.68 16.23 0.30
CA THR A 246 -3.53 15.39 -0.56
C THR A 246 -4.85 16.10 -0.89
N LEU A 247 -5.66 16.38 0.11
CA LEU A 247 -7.04 16.84 -0.07
C LEU A 247 -7.20 18.36 -0.30
N GLY A 248 -6.16 19.15 -0.05
CA GLY A 248 -6.28 20.60 0.12
C GLY A 248 -6.84 20.97 1.50
N GLU A 249 -6.66 22.22 1.92
CA GLU A 249 -6.98 22.69 3.29
C GLU A 249 -8.44 22.48 3.68
N GLU A 250 -9.38 22.87 2.80
CA GLU A 250 -10.83 22.81 3.10
C GLU A 250 -11.32 21.37 3.34
N ARG A 251 -10.98 20.45 2.44
CA ARG A 251 -11.41 19.04 2.56
C ARG A 251 -10.71 18.31 3.68
N ALA A 252 -9.43 18.62 3.92
CA ALA A 252 -8.68 18.06 5.05
C ALA A 252 -9.29 18.50 6.40
N GLU A 253 -9.76 19.75 6.52
CA GLU A 253 -10.47 20.21 7.72
C GLU A 253 -11.81 19.50 7.91
N GLN A 254 -12.56 19.28 6.83
CA GLN A 254 -13.81 18.49 6.87
C GLN A 254 -13.53 17.04 7.29
N ALA A 255 -12.45 16.45 6.83
CA ALA A 255 -12.08 15.07 7.11
C ALA A 255 -11.77 14.80 8.60
N LYS A 256 -11.42 15.81 9.39
CA LYS A 256 -11.22 15.68 10.85
C LYS A 256 -12.49 15.27 11.60
N SER A 257 -13.66 15.53 11.03
CA SER A 257 -14.94 15.13 11.63
C SER A 257 -15.33 13.67 11.33
N LEU A 258 -14.59 12.98 10.46
CA LEU A 258 -14.84 11.58 10.13
C LEU A 258 -14.62 10.70 11.35
N GLN A 259 -15.53 9.75 11.52
CA GLN A 259 -15.41 8.72 12.55
C GLN A 259 -14.84 7.44 11.92
N PHE A 260 -13.83 6.89 12.55
CA PHE A 260 -13.22 5.61 12.16
C PHE A 260 -13.44 4.62 13.32
N PRO A 261 -14.58 3.90 13.36
CA PRO A 261 -14.86 2.95 14.43
C PRO A 261 -13.84 1.82 14.42
N GLU A 262 -13.53 1.27 15.58
CA GLU A 262 -12.63 0.13 15.75
C GLU A 262 -13.07 -1.06 14.89
N GLU A 263 -14.38 -1.30 14.79
CA GLU A 263 -14.97 -2.33 13.94
C GLU A 263 -15.85 -1.70 12.86
N ILE A 264 -15.75 -2.25 11.65
CA ILE A 264 -16.59 -1.89 10.49
C ILE A 264 -17.28 -3.16 10.02
N TYR A 265 -18.58 -3.14 9.95
CA TYR A 265 -19.38 -4.27 9.51
C TYR A 265 -19.84 -4.12 8.05
N ARG A 266 -20.29 -5.22 7.46
CA ARG A 266 -20.82 -5.24 6.10
C ARG A 266 -21.92 -4.19 5.86
N THR A 267 -22.77 -4.00 6.87
CA THR A 267 -23.91 -3.05 6.83
C THR A 267 -23.51 -1.58 6.82
N ASP A 268 -22.27 -1.26 7.21
CA ASP A 268 -21.76 0.11 7.22
C ASP A 268 -21.35 0.58 5.82
N PHE A 269 -21.16 -0.36 4.89
CA PHE A 269 -20.83 -0.01 3.52
C PHE A 269 -22.08 0.39 2.73
N PRO A 270 -21.98 1.47 1.91
CA PRO A 270 -23.10 1.86 1.04
C PRO A 270 -23.32 0.83 -0.09
N SER A 271 -24.55 0.82 -0.63
CA SER A 271 -24.84 0.04 -1.84
C SER A 271 -24.00 0.54 -3.04
N PRO A 272 -23.48 -0.36 -3.91
CA PRO A 272 -23.72 -1.81 -3.94
C PRO A 272 -22.73 -2.64 -3.09
N CYS A 273 -21.82 -2.02 -2.32
CA CYS A 273 -20.76 -2.73 -1.62
C CYS A 273 -21.29 -3.66 -0.52
N CYS A 274 -22.30 -3.23 0.24
CA CYS A 274 -22.92 -4.05 1.30
C CYS A 274 -23.50 -5.37 0.78
N ASP A 275 -23.93 -5.42 -0.49
CA ASP A 275 -24.49 -6.63 -1.11
C ASP A 275 -23.44 -7.42 -1.92
N CYS A 276 -22.24 -6.87 -2.10
CA CYS A 276 -21.19 -7.46 -2.93
C CYS A 276 -20.63 -8.74 -2.29
N PRO A 277 -20.63 -9.88 -2.99
CA PRO A 277 -20.08 -11.12 -2.44
C PRO A 277 -18.57 -11.03 -2.15
N ALA A 278 -17.84 -10.16 -2.87
CA ALA A 278 -16.40 -10.00 -2.72
C ALA A 278 -15.99 -8.94 -1.68
N ILE A 279 -16.92 -8.35 -0.92
CA ILE A 279 -16.59 -7.23 0.00
C ILE A 279 -15.47 -7.59 0.97
N ARG A 280 -15.42 -8.83 1.47
CA ARG A 280 -14.42 -9.31 2.44
C ARG A 280 -13.01 -9.27 1.89
N ILE A 281 -12.82 -9.56 0.61
CA ILE A 281 -11.52 -9.61 -0.06
C ILE A 281 -11.23 -8.34 -0.86
N CYS A 282 -12.17 -7.41 -0.90
CA CYS A 282 -12.04 -6.18 -1.66
C CYS A 282 -11.30 -5.12 -0.84
N HIS A 283 -9.98 -5.10 -0.93
CA HIS A 283 -9.16 -4.07 -0.29
C HIS A 283 -9.65 -2.67 -0.65
N THR A 284 -9.64 -1.79 0.35
CA THR A 284 -10.07 -0.41 0.20
C THR A 284 -9.08 0.54 0.89
N CYS A 285 -8.86 1.69 0.29
CA CYS A 285 -8.18 2.81 0.94
C CYS A 285 -9.23 3.86 1.32
N TYR A 286 -9.42 4.08 2.63
CA TYR A 286 -10.42 5.03 3.13
C TYR A 286 -10.16 6.45 2.65
N GLY A 287 -8.88 6.86 2.57
CA GLY A 287 -8.49 8.18 2.10
C GLY A 287 -8.76 8.37 0.61
N ALA A 288 -8.35 7.42 -0.24
CA ALA A 288 -8.64 7.48 -1.67
C ALA A 288 -10.14 7.45 -1.98
N ASN A 289 -10.90 6.61 -1.26
CA ASN A 289 -12.36 6.62 -1.37
C ASN A 289 -12.94 8.00 -1.03
N TYR A 290 -12.49 8.58 0.09
CA TYR A 290 -12.96 9.90 0.52
C TYR A 290 -12.60 10.99 -0.50
N GLU A 291 -11.39 10.94 -1.05
CA GLU A 291 -10.97 11.88 -2.09
C GLU A 291 -11.84 11.78 -3.34
N LEU A 292 -12.10 10.59 -3.83
CA LEU A 292 -12.86 10.39 -5.06
C LEU A 292 -14.38 10.55 -4.89
N THR A 293 -14.93 10.19 -3.73
CA THR A 293 -16.40 10.08 -3.54
C THR A 293 -16.96 10.94 -2.42
N GLY A 294 -16.11 11.47 -1.51
CA GLY A 294 -16.55 12.15 -0.29
C GLY A 294 -16.97 11.22 0.86
N ASP A 295 -16.84 9.90 0.69
CA ASP A 295 -17.21 8.89 1.68
C ASP A 295 -16.10 7.83 1.78
N PRO A 296 -15.47 7.62 2.95
CA PRO A 296 -14.38 6.66 3.10
C PRO A 296 -14.76 5.19 2.84
N LEU A 297 -16.03 4.84 2.93
CA LEU A 297 -16.52 3.47 2.69
C LEU A 297 -17.07 3.27 1.27
N LYS A 298 -17.27 4.35 0.50
CA LYS A 298 -17.78 4.28 -0.86
C LYS A 298 -16.66 4.18 -1.88
N LYS A 299 -16.64 3.11 -2.65
CA LYS A 299 -15.64 2.91 -3.71
C LYS A 299 -16.02 3.66 -4.98
N ASP A 300 -15.00 4.15 -5.66
CA ASP A 300 -15.14 4.65 -7.04
C ASP A 300 -15.55 3.52 -7.98
N GLU A 301 -16.35 3.84 -9.00
CA GLU A 301 -16.88 2.86 -9.95
C GLU A 301 -15.78 2.29 -10.86
N GLY A 302 -14.86 3.12 -11.34
CA GLY A 302 -13.74 2.69 -12.17
C GLY A 302 -12.83 1.71 -11.41
N TRP A 303 -12.50 2.07 -10.16
CA TRP A 303 -11.76 1.19 -9.28
C TRP A 303 -12.49 -0.15 -9.02
N CYS A 304 -13.80 -0.10 -8.77
CA CYS A 304 -14.61 -1.30 -8.56
C CYS A 304 -14.56 -2.27 -9.74
N LYS A 305 -14.59 -1.75 -10.99
CA LYS A 305 -14.49 -2.58 -12.20
C LYS A 305 -13.14 -3.31 -12.29
N LEU A 306 -12.04 -2.61 -12.03
CA LEU A 306 -10.70 -3.22 -12.04
C LEU A 306 -10.55 -4.28 -10.94
N GLN A 307 -11.10 -4.03 -9.74
CA GLN A 307 -11.10 -5.04 -8.67
C GLN A 307 -11.88 -6.29 -9.05
N LYS A 308 -13.03 -6.16 -9.71
CA LYS A 308 -13.80 -7.29 -10.20
C LYS A 308 -13.01 -8.14 -11.20
N ILE A 309 -12.31 -7.51 -12.14
CA ILE A 309 -11.41 -8.18 -13.09
C ILE A 309 -10.33 -8.95 -12.32
N THR A 310 -9.72 -8.32 -11.33
CA THR A 310 -8.70 -8.94 -10.49
C THR A 310 -9.25 -10.15 -9.73
N PHE A 311 -10.46 -10.09 -9.19
CA PHE A 311 -11.10 -11.23 -8.51
C PHE A 311 -11.42 -12.38 -9.47
N LYS A 312 -11.92 -12.09 -10.67
CA LYS A 312 -12.12 -13.10 -11.72
C LYS A 312 -10.80 -13.78 -12.10
N ALA A 313 -9.74 -13.01 -12.28
CA ALA A 313 -8.41 -13.53 -12.58
C ALA A 313 -7.90 -14.47 -11.47
N ASN A 314 -8.07 -14.09 -10.19
CA ASN A 314 -7.73 -14.94 -9.05
C ASN A 314 -8.56 -16.24 -9.04
N ALA A 315 -9.87 -16.13 -9.27
CA ALA A 315 -10.74 -17.31 -9.32
C ALA A 315 -10.35 -18.25 -10.47
N TYR A 316 -10.03 -17.70 -11.65
CA TYR A 316 -9.56 -18.49 -12.79
C TYR A 316 -8.20 -19.13 -12.49
N PHE A 317 -7.25 -18.40 -11.90
CA PHE A 317 -5.94 -18.94 -11.53
C PHE A 317 -6.07 -20.06 -10.50
N CYS A 318 -6.87 -19.88 -9.45
CA CYS A 318 -7.15 -20.95 -8.47
C CYS A 318 -7.80 -22.17 -9.12
N TRP A 319 -8.70 -21.97 -10.09
CA TRP A 319 -9.31 -23.07 -10.83
C TRP A 319 -8.29 -23.83 -11.68
N GLU A 320 -7.37 -23.14 -12.39
CA GLU A 320 -6.30 -23.79 -13.13
C GLU A 320 -5.35 -24.58 -12.21
N LYS A 321 -4.96 -23.99 -11.07
CA LYS A 321 -4.16 -24.69 -10.05
C LYS A 321 -4.88 -25.90 -9.47
N TYR A 322 -6.19 -25.82 -9.22
CA TYR A 322 -6.99 -26.95 -8.75
C TYR A 322 -6.98 -28.12 -9.74
N LYS A 323 -7.14 -27.85 -11.04
CA LYS A 323 -7.08 -28.90 -12.09
C LYS A 323 -5.72 -29.60 -12.16
N LEU A 324 -4.66 -28.91 -11.76
CA LEU A 324 -3.29 -29.42 -11.73
C LEU A 324 -2.89 -30.05 -10.39
N ASP A 325 -3.82 -30.13 -9.43
CA ASP A 325 -3.56 -30.55 -8.04
C ASP A 325 -2.48 -29.72 -7.33
N ARG A 326 -2.52 -28.39 -7.57
CA ARG A 326 -1.55 -27.38 -7.08
C ARG A 326 -2.22 -26.22 -6.35
N LEU A 327 -3.47 -26.38 -5.90
CA LEU A 327 -4.17 -25.32 -5.17
C LEU A 327 -3.54 -25.14 -3.77
N ASP A 328 -3.05 -23.93 -3.49
CA ASP A 328 -2.45 -23.58 -2.20
C ASP A 328 -3.57 -23.24 -1.20
N CYS A 329 -4.15 -24.25 -0.59
CA CYS A 329 -5.06 -24.11 0.54
C CYS A 329 -5.10 -25.42 1.33
N GLU A 330 -5.46 -25.34 2.59
CA GLU A 330 -5.67 -26.51 3.42
C GLU A 330 -6.85 -27.37 2.87
N LYS A 331 -6.80 -28.67 3.11
CA LYS A 331 -7.80 -29.61 2.54
C LYS A 331 -9.23 -29.29 2.94
N ASP A 332 -9.43 -28.78 4.13
CA ASP A 332 -10.73 -28.34 4.66
C ASP A 332 -11.21 -27.00 4.06
N GLU A 333 -10.30 -26.20 3.49
CA GLU A 333 -10.64 -24.97 2.79
C GLU A 333 -11.03 -25.16 1.32
N ILE A 334 -10.69 -26.31 0.71
CA ILE A 334 -11.01 -26.60 -0.72
C ILE A 334 -12.49 -26.35 -1.06
N PRO A 335 -13.48 -26.79 -0.25
CA PRO A 335 -14.88 -26.52 -0.55
C PRO A 335 -15.22 -25.03 -0.60
N TYR A 336 -14.60 -24.23 0.29
CA TYR A 336 -14.77 -22.78 0.32
C TYR A 336 -14.12 -22.10 -0.90
N CYS A 337 -12.92 -22.57 -1.30
CA CYS A 337 -12.27 -22.12 -2.53
C CYS A 337 -13.14 -22.39 -3.76
N LEU A 338 -13.67 -23.61 -3.91
CA LEU A 338 -14.52 -23.99 -5.05
C LEU A 338 -15.83 -23.18 -5.09
N LYS A 339 -16.44 -22.92 -3.92
CA LYS A 339 -17.62 -22.07 -3.82
C LYS A 339 -17.29 -20.65 -4.22
N ALA A 340 -16.16 -20.08 -3.76
CA ALA A 340 -15.71 -18.74 -4.11
C ALA A 340 -15.41 -18.63 -5.61
N ILE A 341 -14.70 -19.58 -6.20
CA ILE A 341 -14.45 -19.66 -7.66
C ILE A 341 -15.76 -19.57 -8.44
N ARG A 342 -16.75 -20.39 -8.06
CA ARG A 342 -18.06 -20.39 -8.73
C ARG A 342 -18.74 -19.03 -8.61
N THR A 343 -18.77 -18.45 -7.43
CA THR A 343 -19.37 -17.13 -7.18
C THR A 343 -18.71 -16.06 -8.04
N LEU A 344 -17.37 -15.96 -8.01
CA LEU A 344 -16.63 -14.92 -8.72
C LEU A 344 -16.68 -15.08 -10.25
N LEU A 345 -16.79 -16.28 -10.78
CA LEU A 345 -16.89 -16.50 -12.23
C LEU A 345 -18.32 -16.36 -12.78
N ALA A 346 -19.35 -16.49 -11.93
CA ALA A 346 -20.75 -16.42 -12.36
C ALA A 346 -21.39 -15.03 -12.13
N ASP A 347 -21.03 -14.33 -11.04
CA ASP A 347 -21.78 -13.18 -10.54
C ASP A 347 -21.05 -11.82 -10.78
N PHE A 348 -19.90 -11.83 -11.43
CA PHE A 348 -19.09 -10.62 -11.71
C PHE A 348 -19.05 -10.26 -13.19
#